data_36b4c1b322e072098c01183768d1eb99
#
_entry.id   36b4c1b322e072098c01183768d1eb99
#
_cell.length_a   1.000
_cell.length_b   1.000
_cell.length_c   1.000
_cell.angle_alpha   90.00
_cell.angle_beta   90.00
_cell.angle_gamma   90.00
#
_symmetry.space_group_name_H-M   'P 1'
#
loop_
_entity.id
_entity.type
_entity.pdbx_description
1 polymer ?
#
loop_
_entity_poly.entity_id
_entity_poly.type
_entity_poly.pdbx_seq_one_letter_code
_entity_poly.pdbx_strand_id
1 'polypeptide(L)'
;MCYNILQQVIIMVKDLCFEVIEKCLNNCKFCSSNSNCNKTQIIEFDTFKKVIDYFISTGGIGELSISGGEPFLHPDIFKMIEYSKSLGIRTVVFTSGVIEKDTPEDYRTLLNEQLQDRLREIDMYEPDNEFLRNIVISTYRSYLSGKYDSLSKDTLMYLKRIGLDKIVFDYQGYEYETDCMLMGRGQESRVALLDSLRNASSVGLDVDVHFVPMKPNYKEIGEILKILEIANVKSISLLNFIPQGRGKQNKDELQLSQEELDEFLLLVDKYEKSFPGHIRKGILLQGENDHKCNAGLEKLDIKFDGTVLPCPAFKELSEDECSKFNIKLPNIYTNLEDVKIPGKGTRVKPLCKQIYNRRNST
;
A
#
# COMPACT_ATOMS: atom_id res chain seq x y z
N MET A 1 10.02 -10.82 54.05
CA MET A 1 9.00 -10.65 53.00
C MET A 1 9.72 -10.32 51.70
N CYS A 2 9.97 -11.34 50.88
CA CYS A 2 10.55 -11.13 49.54
C CYS A 2 9.42 -10.75 48.60
N TYR A 3 9.43 -9.51 48.12
CA TYR A 3 8.57 -9.11 47.00
C TYR A 3 9.10 -9.79 45.74
N ASN A 4 8.43 -10.84 45.31
CA ASN A 4 8.54 -11.34 43.94
C ASN A 4 7.91 -10.29 43.02
N ILE A 5 8.72 -9.34 42.54
CA ILE A 5 8.37 -8.56 41.36
C ILE A 5 8.52 -9.52 40.20
N LEU A 6 7.41 -10.16 39.81
CA LEU A 6 7.29 -10.77 38.50
C LEU A 6 7.55 -9.65 37.50
N GLN A 7 8.76 -9.61 36.92
CA GLN A 7 9.02 -8.82 35.72
C GLN A 7 8.05 -9.34 34.65
N GLN A 8 6.91 -8.67 34.51
CA GLN A 8 6.06 -8.84 33.33
C GLN A 8 6.99 -8.54 32.14
N VAL A 9 7.25 -9.56 31.35
CA VAL A 9 7.99 -9.39 30.09
C VAL A 9 7.12 -8.53 29.20
N ILE A 10 7.44 -7.23 29.13
CA ILE A 10 6.75 -6.29 28.26
C ILE A 10 7.06 -6.72 26.83
N ILE A 11 6.05 -7.13 26.10
CA ILE A 11 6.18 -7.66 24.74
C ILE A 11 5.67 -6.59 23.78
N MET A 12 6.58 -5.96 23.07
CA MET A 12 6.29 -4.95 22.06
C MET A 12 5.89 -5.61 20.74
N VAL A 13 4.81 -5.14 20.11
CA VAL A 13 4.54 -5.41 18.68
C VAL A 13 5.53 -4.59 17.86
N LYS A 14 6.48 -5.25 17.19
CA LYS A 14 7.44 -4.53 16.34
C LYS A 14 6.78 -3.92 15.12
N ASP A 15 5.93 -4.71 14.44
CA ASP A 15 5.22 -4.31 13.22
C ASP A 15 3.72 -4.55 13.38
N LEU A 16 2.95 -3.51 13.51
CA LEU A 16 1.49 -3.53 13.47
C LEU A 16 1.00 -2.97 12.14
N CYS A 17 0.43 -3.80 11.28
CA CYS A 17 -0.31 -3.35 10.12
C CYS A 17 -1.78 -3.17 10.52
N PHE A 18 -2.41 -2.07 10.12
CA PHE A 18 -3.79 -1.78 10.44
C PHE A 18 -4.52 -1.34 9.16
N GLU A 19 -5.37 -2.22 8.64
CA GLU A 19 -6.26 -1.91 7.51
C GLU A 19 -7.48 -1.13 8.03
N VAL A 20 -7.43 0.19 7.89
CA VAL A 20 -8.46 1.07 8.47
C VAL A 20 -9.72 1.21 7.61
N ILE A 21 -9.65 0.82 6.34
CA ILE A 21 -10.76 0.96 5.37
C ILE A 21 -10.71 -0.15 4.32
N GLU A 22 -11.89 -0.65 3.90
CA GLU A 22 -12.00 -1.63 2.81
C GLU A 22 -12.11 -0.97 1.43
N LYS A 23 -12.72 0.24 1.32
CA LYS A 23 -12.90 0.96 0.06
C LYS A 23 -11.57 1.28 -0.60
N CYS A 24 -11.50 1.08 -1.94
CA CYS A 24 -10.37 1.46 -2.77
C CYS A 24 -10.88 1.90 -4.14
N LEU A 25 -10.23 2.89 -4.76
CA LEU A 25 -10.59 3.32 -6.12
C LEU A 25 -10.05 2.39 -7.19
N ASN A 26 -8.99 1.64 -6.88
CA ASN A 26 -8.43 0.64 -7.76
C ASN A 26 -9.17 -0.71 -7.65
N ASN A 27 -9.04 -1.53 -8.69
CA ASN A 27 -9.56 -2.90 -8.74
C ASN A 27 -8.44 -3.89 -9.11
N CYS A 28 -7.31 -3.82 -8.39
CA CYS A 28 -6.10 -4.57 -8.71
C CYS A 28 -6.35 -6.07 -8.83
N LYS A 29 -5.86 -6.70 -9.91
CA LYS A 29 -5.98 -8.15 -10.13
C LYS A 29 -5.31 -8.99 -9.03
N PHE A 30 -4.28 -8.45 -8.40
CA PHE A 30 -3.51 -9.12 -7.34
C PHE A 30 -3.95 -8.76 -5.92
N CYS A 31 -5.01 -7.96 -5.75
CA CYS A 31 -5.46 -7.48 -4.43
C CYS A 31 -5.79 -8.63 -3.47
N SER A 32 -5.10 -8.66 -2.34
CA SER A 32 -5.27 -9.68 -1.31
C SER A 32 -6.52 -9.47 -0.45
N SER A 33 -7.07 -8.24 -0.40
CA SER A 33 -8.21 -7.85 0.43
C SER A 33 -9.52 -7.73 -0.35
N ASN A 34 -9.53 -7.98 -1.67
CA ASN A 34 -10.71 -7.78 -2.54
C ASN A 34 -11.31 -6.37 -2.50
N SER A 35 -10.51 -5.37 -2.10
CA SER A 35 -10.93 -3.98 -2.01
C SER A 35 -11.34 -3.42 -3.38
N ASN A 36 -12.36 -2.59 -3.41
CA ASN A 36 -12.86 -1.88 -4.60
C ASN A 36 -13.74 -0.69 -4.19
N CYS A 37 -14.25 0.07 -5.17
CA CYS A 37 -15.04 1.28 -4.90
C CYS A 37 -16.43 1.03 -4.28
N ASN A 38 -16.96 -0.21 -4.32
CA ASN A 38 -18.27 -0.56 -3.77
C ASN A 38 -18.20 -1.01 -2.30
N LYS A 39 -17.01 -1.08 -1.72
CA LYS A 39 -16.81 -1.50 -0.34
C LYS A 39 -17.03 -0.34 0.61
N THR A 40 -17.50 -0.64 1.84
CA THR A 40 -17.96 0.39 2.78
C THR A 40 -17.44 0.21 4.21
N GLN A 41 -16.77 -0.91 4.53
CA GLN A 41 -16.28 -1.13 5.89
C GLN A 41 -15.12 -0.21 6.21
N ILE A 42 -15.20 0.40 7.40
CA ILE A 42 -14.15 1.25 7.98
C ILE A 42 -13.96 0.91 9.46
N ILE A 43 -12.79 1.22 9.98
CA ILE A 43 -12.50 1.21 11.42
C ILE A 43 -12.69 2.64 11.94
N GLU A 44 -13.70 2.86 12.75
CA GLU A 44 -13.94 4.16 13.36
C GLU A 44 -12.74 4.65 14.19
N PHE A 45 -12.51 5.96 14.23
CA PHE A 45 -11.36 6.53 14.95
C PHE A 45 -11.29 6.11 16.42
N ASP A 46 -12.42 6.06 17.12
CA ASP A 46 -12.45 5.65 18.53
C ASP A 46 -12.04 4.17 18.73
N THR A 47 -12.43 3.30 17.80
CA THR A 47 -11.98 1.90 17.79
C THR A 47 -10.48 1.81 17.53
N PHE A 48 -9.99 2.53 16.51
CA PHE A 48 -8.56 2.62 16.21
C PHE A 48 -7.78 3.08 17.46
N LYS A 49 -8.20 4.19 18.08
CA LYS A 49 -7.61 4.73 19.31
C LYS A 49 -7.57 3.68 20.43
N LYS A 50 -8.70 3.02 20.70
CA LYS A 50 -8.79 1.98 21.74
C LYS A 50 -7.79 0.84 21.51
N VAL A 51 -7.62 0.42 20.27
CA VAL A 51 -6.69 -0.66 19.91
C VAL A 51 -5.23 -0.20 20.09
N ILE A 52 -4.89 1.01 19.64
CA ILE A 52 -3.55 1.57 19.83
C ILE A 52 -3.23 1.71 21.33
N ASP A 53 -4.14 2.25 22.13
CA ASP A 53 -3.99 2.40 23.59
C ASP A 53 -3.77 1.03 24.27
N TYR A 54 -4.49 0.02 23.84
CA TYR A 54 -4.31 -1.36 24.33
C TYR A 54 -2.88 -1.86 24.08
N PHE A 55 -2.37 -1.76 22.85
CA PHE A 55 -1.00 -2.21 22.55
C PHE A 55 0.05 -1.38 23.27
N ILE A 56 -0.15 -0.07 23.41
CA ILE A 56 0.76 0.80 24.19
C ILE A 56 0.79 0.35 25.67
N SER A 57 -0.37 0.05 26.26
CA SER A 57 -0.46 -0.37 27.68
C SER A 57 0.13 -1.76 27.90
N THR A 58 0.15 -2.63 26.90
CA THR A 58 0.60 -4.04 27.00
C THR A 58 2.05 -4.26 26.56
N GLY A 59 2.71 -3.25 25.97
CA GLY A 59 4.12 -3.43 25.61
C GLY A 59 4.67 -2.43 24.59
N GLY A 60 3.79 -1.74 23.87
CA GLY A 60 4.16 -0.76 22.86
C GLY A 60 4.13 -1.27 21.42
N ILE A 61 4.23 -0.32 20.50
CA ILE A 61 4.25 -0.52 19.04
C ILE A 61 5.56 0.06 18.52
N GLY A 62 6.35 -0.73 17.78
CA GLY A 62 7.58 -0.28 17.15
C GLY A 62 7.30 0.53 15.89
N GLU A 63 6.55 -0.07 14.96
CA GLU A 63 6.09 0.58 13.74
C GLU A 63 4.61 0.28 13.51
N LEU A 64 3.84 1.30 13.21
CA LEU A 64 2.45 1.22 12.78
C LEU A 64 2.39 1.49 11.28
N SER A 65 1.93 0.50 10.52
CA SER A 65 1.60 0.63 9.10
C SER A 65 0.10 0.81 8.94
N ILE A 66 -0.35 2.00 8.54
CA ILE A 66 -1.75 2.26 8.22
C ILE A 66 -1.96 1.88 6.74
N SER A 67 -2.91 0.98 6.51
CA SER A 67 -3.20 0.37 5.22
C SER A 67 -4.72 0.17 5.05
N GLY A 68 -5.11 -0.68 4.11
CA GLY A 68 -6.50 -1.05 3.83
C GLY A 68 -6.77 -1.20 2.35
N GLY A 69 -7.91 -0.67 1.89
CA GLY A 69 -8.13 -0.39 0.48
C GLY A 69 -7.28 0.80 0.05
N GLU A 70 -7.80 2.01 0.22
CA GLU A 70 -7.04 3.27 0.08
C GLU A 70 -7.22 4.12 1.34
N PRO A 71 -6.21 4.24 2.21
CA PRO A 71 -6.34 4.95 3.49
C PRO A 71 -6.75 6.41 3.36
N PHE A 72 -6.34 7.10 2.29
CA PHE A 72 -6.72 8.50 2.09
C PHE A 72 -8.20 8.71 1.72
N LEU A 73 -8.97 7.63 1.55
CA LEU A 73 -10.44 7.68 1.50
C LEU A 73 -11.09 7.60 2.88
N HIS A 74 -10.32 7.34 3.94
CA HIS A 74 -10.84 7.28 5.29
C HIS A 74 -11.02 8.70 5.84
N PRO A 75 -12.22 9.09 6.36
CA PRO A 75 -12.51 10.46 6.80
C PRO A 75 -11.59 10.95 7.92
N ASP A 76 -11.12 10.04 8.79
CA ASP A 76 -10.29 10.37 9.94
C ASP A 76 -8.81 9.99 9.78
N ILE A 77 -8.32 9.74 8.56
CA ILE A 77 -6.94 9.29 8.33
C ILE A 77 -5.90 10.22 8.98
N PHE A 78 -6.08 11.52 8.86
CA PHE A 78 -5.16 12.50 9.44
C PHE A 78 -5.17 12.46 10.96
N LYS A 79 -6.35 12.32 11.59
CA LYS A 79 -6.48 12.16 13.04
C LYS A 79 -5.79 10.88 13.53
N MET A 80 -5.89 9.77 12.78
CA MET A 80 -5.22 8.51 13.10
C MET A 80 -3.71 8.68 13.08
N ILE A 81 -3.17 9.35 12.06
CA ILE A 81 -1.72 9.64 11.96
C ILE A 81 -1.29 10.55 13.10
N GLU A 82 -1.97 11.67 13.33
CA GLU A 82 -1.66 12.61 14.43
C GLU A 82 -1.67 11.92 15.77
N TYR A 83 -2.69 11.11 16.04
CA TYR A 83 -2.79 10.35 17.28
C TYR A 83 -1.61 9.41 17.47
N SER A 84 -1.27 8.64 16.46
CA SER A 84 -0.13 7.72 16.49
C SER A 84 1.19 8.45 16.72
N LYS A 85 1.37 9.60 16.07
CA LYS A 85 2.56 10.45 16.25
C LYS A 85 2.62 11.09 17.63
N SER A 86 1.48 11.48 18.21
CA SER A 86 1.42 12.02 19.59
C SER A 86 1.91 11.02 20.65
N LEU A 87 1.82 9.72 20.34
CA LEU A 87 2.33 8.62 21.18
C LEU A 87 3.78 8.22 20.86
N GLY A 88 4.45 8.94 19.94
CA GLY A 88 5.82 8.64 19.52
C GLY A 88 5.97 7.39 18.65
N ILE A 89 4.90 6.85 18.11
CA ILE A 89 4.94 5.65 17.28
C ILE A 89 5.51 6.00 15.90
N ARG A 90 6.45 5.19 15.39
CA ARG A 90 6.86 5.26 13.99
C ARG A 90 5.66 4.89 13.12
N THR A 91 5.23 5.80 12.25
CA THR A 91 4.00 5.66 11.47
C THR A 91 4.31 5.69 9.97
N VAL A 92 3.82 4.67 9.27
CA VAL A 92 3.95 4.49 7.82
C VAL A 92 2.56 4.39 7.21
N VAL A 93 2.33 5.01 6.04
CA VAL A 93 1.07 4.90 5.30
C VAL A 93 1.32 4.23 3.96
N PHE A 94 0.53 3.19 3.65
CA PHE A 94 0.51 2.55 2.34
C PHE A 94 -0.63 3.13 1.50
N THR A 95 -0.35 3.52 0.27
CA THR A 95 -1.34 4.18 -0.59
C THR A 95 -1.16 3.82 -2.05
N SER A 96 -2.24 3.82 -2.80
CA SER A 96 -2.20 3.80 -4.26
C SER A 96 -1.76 5.14 -4.87
N GLY A 97 -1.70 6.20 -4.06
CA GLY A 97 -1.42 7.57 -4.52
C GLY A 97 -2.55 8.20 -5.33
N VAL A 98 -3.74 7.59 -5.30
CA VAL A 98 -4.90 8.02 -6.09
C VAL A 98 -6.07 8.27 -5.15
N ILE A 99 -6.57 9.48 -5.16
CA ILE A 99 -7.74 9.89 -4.37
C ILE A 99 -8.92 10.23 -5.29
N GLU A 100 -10.12 10.33 -4.71
CA GLU A 100 -11.30 10.80 -5.41
C GLU A 100 -11.19 12.30 -5.61
N LYS A 101 -11.47 12.76 -6.84
CA LYS A 101 -11.41 14.18 -7.16
C LYS A 101 -12.64 14.88 -6.58
N ASP A 102 -12.41 15.72 -5.61
CA ASP A 102 -13.42 16.65 -5.10
C ASP A 102 -13.34 17.96 -5.91
N THR A 103 -14.11 18.02 -7.00
CA THR A 103 -14.19 19.23 -7.83
C THR A 103 -15.55 19.89 -7.58
N PRO A 104 -15.58 21.01 -6.84
CA PRO A 104 -16.80 21.77 -6.62
C PRO A 104 -17.46 22.17 -7.94
N GLU A 105 -18.80 22.25 -7.97
CA GLU A 105 -19.57 22.56 -9.19
C GLU A 105 -19.23 23.94 -9.76
N ASP A 106 -19.03 24.92 -8.90
CA ASP A 106 -18.58 26.27 -9.26
C ASP A 106 -17.21 26.27 -9.95
N TYR A 107 -16.30 25.41 -9.52
CA TYR A 107 -14.99 25.26 -10.17
C TYR A 107 -15.11 24.56 -11.53
N ARG A 108 -16.01 23.58 -11.67
CA ARG A 108 -16.33 22.97 -12.98
C ARG A 108 -16.90 23.98 -13.95
N THR A 109 -17.79 24.85 -13.46
CA THR A 109 -18.37 25.93 -14.25
C THR A 109 -17.29 26.90 -14.73
N LEU A 110 -16.41 27.34 -13.82
CA LEU A 110 -15.28 28.20 -14.13
C LEU A 110 -14.34 27.60 -15.17
N LEU A 111 -13.98 26.30 -15.01
CA LEU A 111 -13.14 25.60 -15.99
C LEU A 111 -13.80 25.51 -17.38
N ASN A 112 -15.11 25.27 -17.43
CA ASN A 112 -15.85 25.28 -18.69
C ASN A 112 -15.82 26.67 -19.36
N GLU A 113 -16.01 27.75 -18.60
CA GLU A 113 -15.92 29.11 -19.11
C GLU A 113 -14.53 29.42 -19.66
N GLN A 114 -13.48 29.07 -18.90
CA GLN A 114 -12.09 29.23 -19.33
C GLN A 114 -11.77 28.44 -20.61
N LEU A 115 -12.30 27.20 -20.73
CA LEU A 115 -12.18 26.41 -21.96
C LEU A 115 -12.81 27.13 -23.14
N GLN A 116 -14.05 27.67 -23.01
CA GLN A 116 -14.73 28.37 -24.07
C GLN A 116 -13.99 29.64 -24.46
N ASP A 117 -13.45 30.39 -23.49
CA ASP A 117 -12.66 31.59 -23.78
C ASP A 117 -11.38 31.22 -24.54
N ARG A 118 -10.67 30.17 -24.12
CA ARG A 118 -9.45 29.75 -24.81
C ARG A 118 -9.69 29.22 -26.22
N LEU A 119 -10.81 28.55 -26.45
CA LEU A 119 -11.20 28.13 -27.81
C LEU A 119 -11.55 29.33 -28.69
N ARG A 120 -12.23 30.35 -28.14
CA ARG A 120 -12.50 31.60 -28.87
C ARG A 120 -11.22 32.34 -29.27
N GLU A 121 -10.21 32.39 -28.40
CA GLU A 121 -8.91 32.98 -28.74
C GLU A 121 -8.23 32.22 -29.89
N ILE A 122 -8.25 30.87 -29.86
CA ILE A 122 -7.67 30.05 -30.94
C ILE A 122 -8.41 30.33 -32.26
N ASP A 123 -9.74 30.34 -32.24
CA ASP A 123 -10.56 30.63 -33.45
C ASP A 123 -10.31 32.04 -34.01
N MET A 124 -9.93 33.01 -33.16
CA MET A 124 -9.63 34.37 -33.56
C MET A 124 -8.23 34.55 -34.14
N TYR A 125 -7.21 33.91 -33.56
CA TYR A 125 -5.81 34.15 -33.88
C TYR A 125 -5.17 33.04 -34.71
N GLU A 126 -5.65 31.78 -34.56
CA GLU A 126 -5.11 30.59 -35.20
C GLU A 126 -6.23 29.64 -35.67
N PRO A 127 -7.18 30.09 -36.51
CA PRO A 127 -8.41 29.35 -36.83
C PRO A 127 -8.18 27.96 -37.43
N ASP A 128 -7.06 27.77 -38.15
CA ASP A 128 -6.69 26.50 -38.81
C ASP A 128 -5.81 25.58 -37.93
N ASN A 129 -5.50 25.98 -36.69
CA ASN A 129 -4.66 25.21 -35.80
C ASN A 129 -5.46 24.15 -35.03
N GLU A 130 -5.90 23.13 -35.74
CA GLU A 130 -6.67 22.01 -35.19
C GLU A 130 -5.88 21.21 -34.14
N PHE A 131 -4.57 21.16 -34.27
CA PHE A 131 -3.68 20.51 -33.29
C PHE A 131 -3.71 21.22 -31.93
N LEU A 132 -3.54 22.57 -31.93
CA LEU A 132 -3.62 23.37 -30.70
C LEU A 132 -5.00 23.28 -30.06
N ARG A 133 -6.07 23.35 -30.88
CA ARG A 133 -7.45 23.18 -30.42
C ARG A 133 -7.67 21.85 -29.73
N ASN A 134 -7.19 20.76 -30.32
CA ASN A 134 -7.30 19.42 -29.74
C ASN A 134 -6.50 19.24 -28.43
N ILE A 135 -5.31 19.82 -28.32
CA ILE A 135 -4.54 19.85 -27.09
C ILE A 135 -5.32 20.58 -25.98
N VAL A 136 -5.83 21.78 -26.27
CA VAL A 136 -6.59 22.56 -25.27
C VAL A 136 -7.84 21.80 -24.82
N ILE A 137 -8.64 21.28 -25.77
CA ILE A 137 -9.83 20.49 -25.44
C ILE A 137 -9.46 19.25 -24.58
N SER A 138 -8.43 18.52 -24.96
CA SER A 138 -8.02 17.31 -24.22
C SER A 138 -7.56 17.65 -22.82
N THR A 139 -6.80 18.73 -22.65
CA THR A 139 -6.31 19.22 -21.37
C THR A 139 -7.47 19.58 -20.44
N TYR A 140 -8.39 20.42 -20.89
CA TYR A 140 -9.53 20.83 -20.08
C TYR A 140 -10.51 19.67 -19.80
N ARG A 141 -10.73 18.79 -20.79
CA ARG A 141 -11.53 17.57 -20.56
C ARG A 141 -10.92 16.69 -19.49
N SER A 142 -9.61 16.55 -19.47
CA SER A 142 -8.89 15.83 -18.41
C SER A 142 -9.15 16.47 -17.04
N TYR A 143 -9.15 17.78 -16.93
CA TYR A 143 -9.50 18.47 -15.69
C TYR A 143 -10.99 18.38 -15.32
N LEU A 144 -11.90 18.40 -16.29
CA LEU A 144 -13.35 18.40 -16.05
C LEU A 144 -13.93 17.00 -15.82
N SER A 145 -13.42 16.00 -16.54
CA SER A 145 -13.92 14.63 -16.51
C SER A 145 -13.17 13.71 -15.57
N GLY A 146 -12.05 14.18 -15.01
CA GLY A 146 -11.22 13.39 -14.11
C GLY A 146 -11.98 12.97 -12.86
N LYS A 147 -12.10 11.66 -12.65
CA LYS A 147 -12.67 11.05 -11.42
C LYS A 147 -11.62 10.95 -10.31
N TYR A 148 -10.37 11.06 -10.67
CA TYR A 148 -9.23 10.79 -9.80
C TYR A 148 -8.31 12.00 -9.72
N ASP A 149 -7.68 12.17 -8.57
CA ASP A 149 -6.66 13.19 -8.33
C ASP A 149 -5.45 12.59 -7.61
N SER A 150 -4.35 13.33 -7.63
CA SER A 150 -3.14 13.03 -6.88
C SER A 150 -3.22 13.58 -5.45
N LEU A 151 -2.40 13.02 -4.56
CA LEU A 151 -2.11 13.66 -3.28
C LEU A 151 -1.40 14.99 -3.52
N SER A 152 -2.04 16.09 -3.12
CA SER A 152 -1.51 17.44 -3.33
C SER A 152 -0.24 17.68 -2.51
N LYS A 153 0.60 18.63 -2.95
CA LYS A 153 1.75 19.07 -2.17
C LYS A 153 1.36 19.58 -0.79
N ASP A 154 0.23 20.26 -0.67
CA ASP A 154 -0.25 20.80 0.61
C ASP A 154 -0.62 19.66 1.57
N THR A 155 -1.32 18.64 1.08
CA THR A 155 -1.62 17.42 1.84
C THR A 155 -0.33 16.74 2.32
N LEU A 156 0.63 16.58 1.44
CA LEU A 156 1.91 15.91 1.74
C LEU A 156 2.80 16.75 2.67
N MET A 157 2.81 18.08 2.54
CA MET A 157 3.45 18.98 3.49
C MET A 157 2.79 18.90 4.88
N TYR A 158 1.46 18.78 4.92
CA TYR A 158 0.75 18.58 6.17
C TYR A 158 1.14 17.26 6.84
N LEU A 159 1.16 16.14 6.09
CA LEU A 159 1.61 14.84 6.58
C LEU A 159 3.04 14.90 7.15
N LYS A 160 3.95 15.57 6.45
CA LYS A 160 5.31 15.80 6.93
C LYS A 160 5.34 16.63 8.22
N ARG A 161 4.53 17.68 8.31
CA ARG A 161 4.44 18.56 9.49
C ARG A 161 3.94 17.82 10.73
N ILE A 162 2.95 16.94 10.58
CA ILE A 162 2.43 16.10 11.68
C ILE A 162 3.37 14.93 12.02
N GLY A 163 4.47 14.78 11.28
CA GLY A 163 5.54 13.86 11.59
C GLY A 163 5.39 12.46 10.99
N LEU A 164 4.61 12.28 9.90
CA LEU A 164 4.59 11.01 9.17
C LEU A 164 6.01 10.58 8.81
N ASP A 165 6.40 9.35 9.20
CA ASP A 165 7.76 8.88 9.02
C ASP A 165 8.04 8.38 7.60
N LYS A 166 7.04 7.73 6.96
CA LYS A 166 7.20 7.19 5.61
C LYS A 166 5.85 7.09 4.90
N ILE A 167 5.86 7.32 3.60
CA ILE A 167 4.74 7.00 2.70
C ILE A 167 5.20 5.97 1.68
N VAL A 168 4.37 4.95 1.44
CA VAL A 168 4.68 3.82 0.55
C VAL A 168 3.64 3.75 -0.56
N PHE A 169 4.09 3.83 -1.80
CA PHE A 169 3.22 3.79 -2.98
C PHE A 169 3.23 2.43 -3.65
N ASP A 170 2.08 1.98 -4.15
CA ASP A 170 1.98 0.81 -5.03
C ASP A 170 2.19 1.22 -6.50
N TYR A 171 3.33 0.79 -7.10
CA TYR A 171 3.63 1.03 -8.51
C TYR A 171 3.98 -0.28 -9.21
N GLN A 172 3.09 -0.78 -10.08
CA GLN A 172 3.13 -2.16 -10.55
C GLN A 172 3.39 -2.32 -12.05
N GLY A 173 3.44 -1.26 -12.84
CA GLY A 173 3.70 -1.36 -14.27
C GLY A 173 4.29 -0.09 -14.86
N TYR A 174 5.37 -0.25 -15.65
CA TYR A 174 5.94 0.85 -16.44
C TYR A 174 5.11 1.10 -17.69
N GLU A 175 4.80 0.06 -18.46
CA GLU A 175 3.92 0.18 -19.61
C GLU A 175 2.48 0.49 -19.15
N TYR A 176 1.80 1.33 -19.95
CA TYR A 176 0.44 1.75 -19.64
C TYR A 176 -0.53 0.56 -19.53
N GLU A 177 -0.44 -0.35 -20.50
CA GLU A 177 -1.29 -1.54 -20.57
C GLU A 177 -1.06 -2.46 -19.37
N THR A 178 0.20 -2.66 -18.97
CA THR A 178 0.57 -3.48 -17.80
C THR A 178 0.01 -2.87 -16.53
N ASP A 179 0.22 -1.57 -16.29
CA ASP A 179 -0.28 -0.88 -15.09
C ASP A 179 -1.81 -0.90 -15.03
N CYS A 180 -2.47 -0.53 -16.12
CA CYS A 180 -3.94 -0.52 -16.18
C CYS A 180 -4.54 -1.90 -15.94
N MET A 181 -3.96 -2.93 -16.53
CA MET A 181 -4.43 -4.31 -16.38
C MET A 181 -4.22 -4.80 -14.94
N LEU A 182 -3.05 -4.59 -14.36
CA LEU A 182 -2.73 -5.05 -13.01
C LEU A 182 -3.49 -4.28 -11.93
N MET A 183 -3.55 -2.95 -12.05
CA MET A 183 -4.16 -2.08 -11.03
C MET A 183 -5.68 -1.90 -11.23
N GLY A 184 -6.24 -2.38 -12.35
CA GLY A 184 -7.66 -2.21 -12.68
C GLY A 184 -8.07 -0.74 -12.75
N ARG A 185 -7.23 0.10 -13.36
CA ARG A 185 -7.41 1.56 -13.46
C ARG A 185 -7.11 2.07 -14.87
N GLY A 186 -7.55 3.29 -15.16
CA GLY A 186 -7.27 3.97 -16.42
C GLY A 186 -6.09 4.95 -16.35
N GLN A 187 -5.86 5.66 -17.45
CA GLN A 187 -4.73 6.58 -17.61
C GLN A 187 -4.72 7.68 -16.54
N GLU A 188 -5.89 8.24 -16.21
CA GLU A 188 -6.00 9.32 -15.23
C GLU A 188 -5.44 8.92 -13.85
N SER A 189 -5.82 7.76 -13.35
CA SER A 189 -5.34 7.30 -12.06
C SER A 189 -3.86 6.91 -12.08
N ARG A 190 -3.32 6.47 -13.23
CA ARG A 190 -1.87 6.28 -13.37
C ARG A 190 -1.11 7.61 -13.30
N VAL A 191 -1.60 8.65 -13.98
CA VAL A 191 -1.02 10.00 -13.90
C VAL A 191 -1.09 10.51 -12.46
N ALA A 192 -2.24 10.37 -11.79
CA ALA A 192 -2.41 10.78 -10.40
C ALA A 192 -1.41 10.10 -9.45
N LEU A 193 -1.15 8.79 -9.63
CA LEU A 193 -0.10 8.10 -8.86
C LEU A 193 1.28 8.72 -9.08
N LEU A 194 1.69 8.91 -10.35
CA LEU A 194 3.03 9.44 -10.67
C LEU A 194 3.20 10.87 -10.15
N ASP A 195 2.15 11.68 -10.17
CA ASP A 195 2.15 13.02 -9.60
C ASP A 195 2.21 12.99 -8.07
N SER A 196 1.47 12.08 -7.42
CA SER A 196 1.54 11.88 -5.96
C SER A 196 2.95 11.49 -5.51
N LEU A 197 3.57 10.59 -6.23
CA LEU A 197 4.93 10.10 -5.95
C LEU A 197 5.95 11.23 -6.11
N ARG A 198 5.86 12.02 -7.21
CA ARG A 198 6.70 13.20 -7.44
C ARG A 198 6.47 14.27 -6.38
N ASN A 199 5.22 14.55 -6.03
CA ASN A 199 4.87 15.52 -5.01
C ASN A 199 5.45 15.11 -3.65
N ALA A 200 5.29 13.85 -3.22
CA ALA A 200 5.80 13.34 -1.96
C ALA A 200 7.33 13.46 -1.85
N SER A 201 8.03 13.07 -2.92
CA SER A 201 9.48 13.23 -3.00
C SER A 201 9.90 14.70 -2.96
N SER A 202 9.19 15.60 -3.68
CA SER A 202 9.52 17.03 -3.77
C SER A 202 9.37 17.76 -2.43
N VAL A 203 8.43 17.35 -1.57
CA VAL A 203 8.28 17.92 -0.22
C VAL A 203 9.25 17.27 0.79
N GLY A 204 10.02 16.28 0.37
CA GLY A 204 11.04 15.62 1.19
C GLY A 204 10.44 14.69 2.25
N LEU A 205 9.35 14.00 1.96
CA LEU A 205 8.93 12.82 2.72
C LEU A 205 9.86 11.64 2.43
N ASP A 206 9.98 10.72 3.38
CA ASP A 206 10.59 9.41 3.12
C ASP A 206 9.62 8.58 2.28
N VAL A 207 9.97 8.32 1.03
CA VAL A 207 9.13 7.63 0.04
C VAL A 207 9.72 6.26 -0.26
N ASP A 208 8.89 5.23 -0.14
CA ASP A 208 9.16 3.88 -0.64
C ASP A 208 8.13 3.49 -1.70
N VAL A 209 8.49 2.55 -2.55
CA VAL A 209 7.59 1.97 -3.55
C VAL A 209 7.52 0.47 -3.35
N HIS A 210 6.31 -0.07 -3.31
CA HIS A 210 6.07 -1.50 -3.36
C HIS A 210 5.90 -1.96 -4.81
N PHE A 211 6.68 -2.95 -5.17
CA PHE A 211 6.59 -3.65 -6.44
C PHE A 211 6.45 -5.16 -6.20
N VAL A 212 5.42 -5.74 -6.77
CA VAL A 212 5.16 -7.19 -6.73
C VAL A 212 5.51 -7.76 -8.11
N PRO A 213 6.60 -8.53 -8.26
CA PRO A 213 6.92 -9.16 -9.53
C PRO A 213 5.87 -10.22 -9.88
N MET A 214 5.27 -10.06 -11.05
CA MET A 214 4.25 -10.93 -11.62
C MET A 214 4.55 -11.15 -13.11
N LYS A 215 3.99 -12.19 -13.72
CA LYS A 215 4.22 -12.51 -15.17
C LYS A 215 4.15 -11.29 -16.09
N PRO A 216 3.14 -10.38 -15.94
CA PRO A 216 3.05 -9.25 -16.87
C PRO A 216 4.11 -8.17 -16.68
N ASN A 217 4.69 -8.02 -15.45
CA ASN A 217 5.48 -6.84 -15.10
C ASN A 217 6.94 -7.10 -14.70
N TYR A 218 7.34 -8.36 -14.43
CA TYR A 218 8.66 -8.61 -13.83
C TYR A 218 9.84 -8.13 -14.68
N LYS A 219 9.66 -8.07 -16.01
CA LYS A 219 10.69 -7.57 -16.93
C LYS A 219 10.81 -6.05 -16.95
N GLU A 220 9.79 -5.33 -16.45
CA GLU A 220 9.74 -3.87 -16.46
C GLU A 220 10.52 -3.23 -15.29
N ILE A 221 11.14 -4.01 -14.42
CA ILE A 221 11.84 -3.50 -13.22
C ILE A 221 12.89 -2.44 -13.55
N GLY A 222 13.61 -2.58 -14.67
CA GLY A 222 14.62 -1.61 -15.08
C GLY A 222 14.05 -0.23 -15.40
N GLU A 223 12.93 -0.19 -16.11
CA GLU A 223 12.22 1.03 -16.47
C GLU A 223 11.57 1.66 -15.25
N ILE A 224 10.99 0.86 -14.35
CA ILE A 224 10.44 1.33 -13.07
C ILE A 224 11.54 2.02 -12.24
N LEU A 225 12.72 1.41 -12.10
CA LEU A 225 13.83 2.01 -11.37
C LEU A 225 14.28 3.35 -11.95
N LYS A 226 14.26 3.51 -13.29
CA LYS A 226 14.54 4.81 -13.94
C LYS A 226 13.49 5.87 -13.59
N ILE A 227 12.20 5.51 -13.57
CA ILE A 227 11.13 6.44 -13.16
C ILE A 227 11.32 6.86 -11.70
N LEU A 228 11.67 5.93 -10.80
CA LEU A 228 11.93 6.23 -9.40
C LEU A 228 13.15 7.15 -9.23
N GLU A 229 14.20 6.95 -10.00
CA GLU A 229 15.37 7.84 -10.02
C GLU A 229 15.00 9.25 -10.47
N ILE A 230 14.25 9.41 -11.58
CA ILE A 230 13.74 10.69 -12.08
C ILE A 230 12.85 11.38 -11.04
N ALA A 231 12.00 10.63 -10.34
CA ALA A 231 11.16 11.13 -9.26
C ALA A 231 11.92 11.37 -7.95
N ASN A 232 13.24 11.13 -7.90
CA ASN A 232 14.07 11.20 -6.71
C ASN A 232 13.60 10.31 -5.54
N VAL A 233 13.02 9.16 -5.86
CA VAL A 233 12.64 8.13 -4.86
C VAL A 233 13.85 7.25 -4.58
N LYS A 234 14.18 7.08 -3.30
CA LYS A 234 15.40 6.42 -2.85
C LYS A 234 15.19 4.99 -2.37
N SER A 235 13.97 4.48 -2.37
CA SER A 235 13.68 3.15 -1.83
C SER A 235 12.60 2.45 -2.66
N ILE A 236 12.84 1.16 -2.93
CA ILE A 236 11.85 0.24 -3.49
C ILE A 236 11.87 -1.08 -2.74
N SER A 237 10.71 -1.61 -2.46
CA SER A 237 10.53 -2.89 -1.79
C SER A 237 9.90 -3.89 -2.76
N LEU A 238 10.68 -4.91 -3.11
CA LEU A 238 10.22 -6.02 -3.95
C LEU A 238 9.51 -7.02 -3.07
N LEU A 239 8.22 -7.24 -3.31
CA LEU A 239 7.37 -8.12 -2.51
C LEU A 239 7.05 -9.40 -3.27
N ASN A 240 6.79 -10.48 -2.54
CA ASN A 240 6.28 -11.68 -3.17
C ASN A 240 4.81 -11.54 -3.53
N PHE A 241 4.43 -12.03 -4.70
CA PHE A 241 3.04 -12.29 -5.02
C PHE A 241 2.50 -13.40 -4.11
N ILE A 242 1.43 -13.10 -3.40
CA ILE A 242 0.74 -14.03 -2.51
C ILE A 242 -0.69 -14.22 -3.02
N PRO A 243 -1.06 -15.40 -3.51
CA PRO A 243 -2.38 -15.65 -4.11
C PRO A 243 -3.48 -15.68 -3.04
N GLN A 244 -4.04 -14.50 -2.75
CA GLN A 244 -5.17 -14.27 -1.86
C GLN A 244 -6.16 -13.30 -2.52
N GLY A 245 -7.41 -13.31 -2.13
CA GLY A 245 -8.44 -12.45 -2.70
C GLY A 245 -8.52 -12.58 -4.21
N ARG A 246 -8.54 -11.45 -4.94
CA ARG A 246 -8.47 -11.47 -6.41
C ARG A 246 -7.17 -12.06 -6.95
N GLY A 247 -6.08 -11.92 -6.22
CA GLY A 247 -4.81 -12.57 -6.59
C GLY A 247 -4.91 -14.08 -6.66
N LYS A 248 -5.76 -14.72 -5.84
CA LYS A 248 -6.02 -16.16 -5.91
C LYS A 248 -6.81 -16.52 -7.18
N GLN A 249 -7.79 -15.70 -7.55
CA GLN A 249 -8.61 -15.90 -8.76
C GLN A 249 -7.77 -15.76 -10.03
N ASN A 250 -6.76 -14.90 -10.02
CA ASN A 250 -5.90 -14.61 -11.17
C ASN A 250 -4.50 -15.27 -11.04
N LYS A 251 -4.35 -16.29 -10.18
CA LYS A 251 -3.05 -16.91 -9.87
C LYS A 251 -2.28 -17.34 -11.11
N ASP A 252 -2.95 -18.03 -12.04
CA ASP A 252 -2.30 -18.60 -13.22
C ASP A 252 -1.79 -17.54 -14.19
N GLU A 253 -2.44 -16.36 -14.24
CA GLU A 253 -2.02 -15.22 -15.05
C GLU A 253 -0.89 -14.42 -14.39
N LEU A 254 -0.79 -14.45 -13.05
CA LEU A 254 0.06 -13.52 -12.30
C LEU A 254 1.31 -14.18 -11.71
N GLN A 255 1.20 -15.42 -11.22
CA GLN A 255 2.29 -16.05 -10.48
C GLN A 255 3.44 -16.43 -11.41
N LEU A 256 4.65 -15.96 -11.09
CA LEU A 256 5.88 -16.37 -11.78
C LEU A 256 6.11 -17.87 -11.64
N SER A 257 6.63 -18.51 -12.68
CA SER A 257 7.31 -19.80 -12.57
C SER A 257 8.65 -19.64 -11.83
N GLN A 258 9.32 -20.75 -11.50
CA GLN A 258 10.63 -20.67 -10.87
C GLN A 258 11.65 -20.04 -11.83
N GLU A 259 11.59 -20.39 -13.11
CA GLU A 259 12.49 -19.85 -14.15
C GLU A 259 12.30 -18.34 -14.34
N GLU A 260 11.04 -17.86 -14.35
CA GLU A 260 10.72 -16.43 -14.43
C GLU A 260 11.17 -15.68 -13.17
N LEU A 261 11.06 -16.32 -11.98
CA LEU A 261 11.55 -15.75 -10.73
C LEU A 261 13.09 -15.62 -10.75
N ASP A 262 13.78 -16.64 -11.21
CA ASP A 262 15.24 -16.64 -11.31
C ASP A 262 15.70 -15.58 -12.33
N GLU A 263 15.03 -15.44 -13.48
CA GLU A 263 15.25 -14.36 -14.45
C GLU A 263 15.03 -12.97 -13.79
N PHE A 264 13.95 -12.79 -13.03
CA PHE A 264 13.68 -11.55 -12.31
C PHE A 264 14.80 -11.19 -11.34
N LEU A 265 15.28 -12.15 -10.55
CA LEU A 265 16.36 -11.92 -9.60
C LEU A 265 17.67 -11.52 -10.29
N LEU A 266 17.98 -12.12 -11.43
CA LEU A 266 19.13 -11.70 -12.26
C LEU A 266 18.97 -10.27 -12.78
N LEU A 267 17.77 -9.87 -13.20
CA LEU A 267 17.49 -8.48 -13.61
C LEU A 267 17.67 -7.52 -12.42
N VAL A 268 17.17 -7.86 -11.23
CA VAL A 268 17.35 -7.06 -10.03
C VAL A 268 18.83 -6.89 -9.70
N ASP A 269 19.62 -7.95 -9.69
CA ASP A 269 21.05 -7.91 -9.39
C ASP A 269 21.84 -7.06 -10.41
N LYS A 270 21.39 -7.03 -11.68
CA LYS A 270 21.94 -6.18 -12.73
C LYS A 270 21.70 -4.70 -12.44
N TYR A 271 20.45 -4.35 -12.09
CA TYR A 271 20.04 -2.95 -11.90
C TYR A 271 20.37 -2.41 -10.52
N GLU A 272 20.48 -3.24 -9.49
CA GLU A 272 20.82 -2.84 -8.11
C GLU A 272 22.17 -2.07 -8.07
N LYS A 273 23.11 -2.42 -8.95
CA LYS A 273 24.43 -1.77 -9.04
C LYS A 273 24.37 -0.35 -9.60
N SER A 274 23.36 -0.02 -10.39
CA SER A 274 23.20 1.28 -11.04
C SER A 274 22.13 2.16 -10.40
N PHE A 275 21.20 1.58 -9.64
CA PHE A 275 20.16 2.35 -8.96
C PHE A 275 20.77 3.11 -7.78
N PRO A 276 20.61 4.46 -7.69
CA PRO A 276 21.22 5.27 -6.63
C PRO A 276 20.50 5.14 -5.27
N GLY A 277 19.44 4.35 -5.22
CA GLY A 277 18.62 4.09 -4.03
C GLY A 277 18.86 2.73 -3.41
N HIS A 278 17.94 2.31 -2.56
CA HIS A 278 17.96 1.03 -1.87
C HIS A 278 16.87 0.10 -2.42
N ILE A 279 17.24 -1.12 -2.80
CA ILE A 279 16.32 -2.19 -3.21
C ILE A 279 16.19 -3.20 -2.07
N ARG A 280 15.03 -3.24 -1.42
CA ARG A 280 14.74 -4.22 -0.39
C ARG A 280 14.08 -5.45 -1.03
N LYS A 281 14.73 -6.58 -0.96
CA LYS A 281 14.15 -7.86 -1.40
C LYS A 281 13.27 -8.42 -0.29
N GLY A 282 12.01 -8.72 -0.61
CA GLY A 282 11.07 -9.36 0.30
C GLY A 282 11.52 -10.80 0.67
N ILE A 283 10.92 -11.31 1.69
CA ILE A 283 11.28 -12.54 2.41
C ILE A 283 11.47 -13.76 1.50
N LEU A 284 10.55 -13.98 0.58
CA LEU A 284 10.58 -15.14 -0.30
C LEU A 284 11.45 -14.92 -1.54
N LEU A 285 11.95 -13.70 -1.73
CA LEU A 285 12.91 -13.32 -2.77
C LEU A 285 14.36 -13.37 -2.24
N GLN A 286 14.54 -13.63 -0.95
CA GLN A 286 15.84 -13.87 -0.33
C GLN A 286 16.15 -15.37 -0.32
N GLY A 287 17.43 -15.72 -0.29
CA GLY A 287 17.87 -17.11 -0.12
C GLY A 287 17.32 -17.76 1.16
N GLU A 288 17.25 -19.08 1.17
CA GLU A 288 16.57 -19.84 2.25
C GLU A 288 17.14 -19.62 3.66
N ASN A 289 18.38 -19.15 3.79
CA ASN A 289 19.10 -19.09 5.07
C ASN A 289 19.00 -17.74 5.80
N ASP A 290 18.48 -16.69 5.17
CA ASP A 290 18.54 -15.33 5.73
C ASP A 290 17.23 -14.83 6.32
N HIS A 291 16.17 -15.65 6.28
CA HIS A 291 14.84 -15.21 6.65
C HIS A 291 14.50 -15.50 8.12
N LYS A 292 14.17 -14.42 8.83
CA LYS A 292 13.59 -14.45 10.18
C LYS A 292 12.11 -14.07 10.12
N CYS A 293 11.21 -15.04 10.24
CA CYS A 293 9.76 -14.80 10.25
C CYS A 293 9.26 -14.51 11.67
N ASN A 294 8.73 -13.32 11.88
CA ASN A 294 8.11 -12.91 13.15
C ASN A 294 6.57 -12.79 13.08
N ALA A 295 5.96 -13.38 12.04
CA ALA A 295 4.50 -13.42 11.87
C ALA A 295 3.81 -14.07 13.09
N GLY A 296 2.86 -13.35 13.72
CA GLY A 296 2.17 -13.76 14.92
C GLY A 296 3.05 -13.88 16.17
N LEU A 297 4.27 -13.35 16.14
CA LEU A 297 5.18 -13.24 17.27
C LEU A 297 5.41 -11.78 17.67
N GLU A 298 5.95 -11.00 16.76
CA GLU A 298 6.21 -9.57 16.94
C GLU A 298 5.54 -8.74 15.82
N LYS A 299 4.85 -9.41 14.86
CA LYS A 299 4.14 -8.82 13.74
C LYS A 299 2.68 -9.24 13.75
N LEU A 300 1.78 -8.28 13.61
CA LEU A 300 0.34 -8.49 13.50
C LEU A 300 -0.22 -7.67 12.34
N ASP A 301 -1.37 -8.09 11.85
CA ASP A 301 -2.19 -7.35 10.89
C ASP A 301 -3.64 -7.32 11.39
N ILE A 302 -4.25 -6.15 11.45
CA ILE A 302 -5.65 -5.97 11.81
C ILE A 302 -6.39 -5.56 10.56
N LYS A 303 -7.35 -6.38 10.13
CA LYS A 303 -8.19 -6.10 8.97
C LYS A 303 -9.28 -5.08 9.31
N PHE A 304 -9.83 -4.46 8.28
CA PHE A 304 -10.97 -3.54 8.37
C PHE A 304 -12.24 -4.15 9.00
N ASP A 305 -12.36 -5.48 9.06
CA ASP A 305 -13.43 -6.20 9.78
C ASP A 305 -13.09 -6.52 11.24
N GLY A 306 -11.96 -6.04 11.72
CA GLY A 306 -11.47 -6.23 13.08
C GLY A 306 -10.75 -7.55 13.33
N THR A 307 -10.64 -8.44 12.35
CA THR A 307 -9.91 -9.71 12.48
C THR A 307 -8.42 -9.46 12.63
N VAL A 308 -7.80 -10.08 13.62
CA VAL A 308 -6.36 -9.97 13.87
C VAL A 308 -5.64 -11.19 13.29
N LEU A 309 -4.71 -10.93 12.37
CA LEU A 309 -3.94 -11.92 11.64
C LEU A 309 -2.48 -11.91 12.07
N PRO A 310 -1.77 -13.03 11.93
CA PRO A 310 -0.31 -13.07 12.19
C PRO A 310 0.51 -12.16 11.28
N CYS A 311 0.02 -11.85 10.07
CA CYS A 311 0.71 -11.07 9.05
C CYS A 311 -0.27 -10.83 7.87
N PRO A 312 -0.13 -9.76 7.07
CA PRO A 312 -0.93 -9.53 5.87
C PRO A 312 -0.95 -10.68 4.84
N ALA A 313 0.01 -11.60 4.94
CA ALA A 313 0.05 -12.81 4.11
C ALA A 313 -1.03 -13.86 4.43
N PHE A 314 -1.90 -13.63 5.43
CA PHE A 314 -2.83 -14.65 5.96
C PHE A 314 -4.29 -14.20 5.97
N LYS A 315 -4.70 -13.38 5.00
CA LYS A 315 -6.08 -12.84 4.95
C LYS A 315 -7.15 -13.90 4.67
N GLU A 316 -6.76 -15.04 4.13
CA GLU A 316 -7.66 -16.16 3.80
C GLU A 316 -7.14 -17.48 4.39
N LEU A 317 -7.05 -17.58 5.72
CA LEU A 317 -6.79 -18.85 6.40
C LEU A 317 -8.10 -19.64 6.54
N SER A 318 -8.07 -20.93 6.21
CA SER A 318 -9.15 -21.85 6.54
C SER A 318 -9.10 -22.28 8.00
N GLU A 319 -10.20 -22.78 8.55
CA GLU A 319 -10.25 -23.34 9.91
C GLU A 319 -9.27 -24.50 10.09
N ASP A 320 -9.10 -25.36 9.07
CA ASP A 320 -8.13 -26.47 9.06
C ASP A 320 -6.68 -25.95 9.13
N GLU A 321 -6.36 -24.90 8.35
CA GLU A 321 -5.04 -24.27 8.43
C GLU A 321 -4.81 -23.61 9.79
N CYS A 322 -5.81 -22.90 10.32
CA CYS A 322 -5.74 -22.31 11.66
C CYS A 322 -5.48 -23.38 12.72
N SER A 323 -6.22 -24.49 12.69
CA SER A 323 -6.08 -25.60 13.60
C SER A 323 -4.70 -26.26 13.49
N LYS A 324 -4.26 -26.58 12.26
CA LYS A 324 -3.00 -27.27 12.01
C LYS A 324 -1.76 -26.47 12.40
N PHE A 325 -1.78 -25.17 12.20
CA PHE A 325 -0.67 -24.27 12.54
C PHE A 325 -0.83 -23.61 13.91
N ASN A 326 -1.87 -23.99 14.68
CA ASN A 326 -2.22 -23.39 15.98
C ASN A 326 -2.31 -21.85 15.89
N ILE A 327 -3.00 -21.37 14.86
CA ILE A 327 -3.25 -19.93 14.64
C ILE A 327 -4.61 -19.60 15.23
N LYS A 328 -4.67 -18.59 16.09
CA LYS A 328 -5.90 -17.98 16.56
C LYS A 328 -6.13 -16.69 15.80
N LEU A 329 -7.36 -16.43 15.43
CA LEU A 329 -7.80 -15.20 14.74
C LEU A 329 -8.77 -14.44 15.64
N PRO A 330 -8.29 -13.75 16.68
CA PRO A 330 -9.16 -12.92 17.52
C PRO A 330 -9.70 -11.73 16.71
N ASN A 331 -10.76 -11.10 17.23
CA ASN A 331 -11.34 -9.92 16.61
C ASN A 331 -11.41 -8.78 17.63
N ILE A 332 -11.01 -7.57 17.24
CA ILE A 332 -10.91 -6.39 18.12
C ILE A 332 -12.27 -5.93 18.69
N TYR A 333 -13.37 -6.28 18.01
CA TYR A 333 -14.71 -5.90 18.46
C TYR A 333 -15.29 -6.85 19.51
N THR A 334 -14.86 -8.13 19.49
CA THR A 334 -15.41 -9.14 20.42
C THR A 334 -14.59 -9.26 21.69
N ASN A 335 -13.26 -9.33 21.56
CA ASN A 335 -12.38 -9.44 22.71
C ASN A 335 -10.95 -8.99 22.37
N LEU A 336 -10.67 -7.71 22.58
CA LEU A 336 -9.33 -7.16 22.37
C LEU A 336 -8.29 -7.78 23.31
N GLU A 337 -8.69 -8.22 24.52
CA GLU A 337 -7.80 -8.84 25.51
C GLU A 337 -7.30 -10.22 25.07
N ASP A 338 -7.97 -10.87 24.13
CA ASP A 338 -7.52 -12.14 23.55
C ASP A 338 -6.45 -11.97 22.48
N VAL A 339 -6.21 -10.72 22.05
CA VAL A 339 -5.09 -10.39 21.16
C VAL A 339 -3.78 -10.48 21.95
N LYS A 340 -3.32 -11.70 22.14
CA LYS A 340 -2.05 -11.96 22.85
C LYS A 340 -0.92 -11.98 21.85
N ILE A 341 0.10 -11.17 22.11
CA ILE A 341 1.37 -11.25 21.42
C ILE A 341 2.16 -12.38 22.09
N PRO A 342 2.44 -13.49 21.39
CA PRO A 342 3.00 -14.69 22.03
C PRO A 342 4.42 -14.53 22.56
N GLY A 343 5.12 -13.42 22.27
CA GLY A 343 6.47 -13.18 22.79
C GLY A 343 7.55 -13.05 21.73
N LYS A 344 8.75 -12.72 22.20
CA LYS A 344 9.94 -12.59 21.37
C LYS A 344 10.26 -13.90 20.67
N GLY A 345 10.50 -13.83 19.36
CA GLY A 345 10.96 -15.00 18.65
C GLY A 345 10.98 -14.83 17.14
N THR A 346 11.75 -15.68 16.50
CA THR A 346 11.79 -15.81 15.05
C THR A 346 11.54 -17.26 14.68
N ARG A 347 10.69 -17.48 13.69
CA ARG A 347 10.48 -18.82 13.13
C ARG A 347 11.62 -19.14 12.16
N VAL A 348 12.19 -20.32 12.28
CA VAL A 348 13.25 -20.79 11.38
C VAL A 348 12.74 -20.94 9.93
N LYS A 349 11.45 -21.32 9.78
CA LYS A 349 10.79 -21.39 8.46
C LYS A 349 9.66 -20.38 8.40
N PRO A 350 9.53 -19.59 7.30
CA PRO A 350 8.43 -18.67 7.12
C PRO A 350 7.10 -19.40 7.21
N LEU A 351 6.18 -18.89 8.04
CA LEU A 351 4.85 -19.48 8.19
C LEU A 351 4.08 -19.50 6.87
N CYS A 352 4.18 -18.41 6.09
CA CYS A 352 3.58 -18.31 4.77
C CYS A 352 4.11 -19.40 3.82
N LYS A 353 5.43 -19.63 3.77
CA LYS A 353 6.02 -20.69 2.93
C LYS A 353 5.49 -22.08 3.31
N GLN A 354 5.29 -22.35 4.59
CA GLN A 354 4.73 -23.63 5.07
C GLN A 354 3.27 -23.83 4.61
N ILE A 355 2.44 -22.77 4.69
CA ILE A 355 1.04 -22.82 4.29
C ILE A 355 0.90 -22.92 2.77
N TYR A 356 1.64 -22.08 2.02
CA TYR A 356 1.55 -22.06 0.55
C TYR A 356 2.10 -23.31 -0.12
N ASN A 357 3.22 -23.85 0.35
CA ASN A 357 3.76 -25.11 -0.18
C ASN A 357 2.74 -26.23 -0.06
N ARG A 358 1.96 -26.25 1.03
CA ARG A 358 0.90 -27.24 1.19
C ARG A 358 -0.28 -27.04 0.24
N ARG A 359 -0.72 -25.79 0.02
CA ARG A 359 -1.81 -25.50 -0.92
C ARG A 359 -1.46 -25.87 -2.38
N ASN A 360 -0.17 -25.92 -2.69
CA ASN A 360 0.31 -26.34 -4.01
C ASN A 360 0.54 -27.86 -4.11
N SER A 361 0.46 -28.59 -2.99
CA SER A 361 0.66 -30.04 -2.92
C SER A 361 -0.66 -30.83 -2.84
N THR A 362 -1.79 -30.14 -2.70
CA THR A 362 -3.17 -30.65 -2.75
C THR A 362 -3.87 -30.12 -3.98
#